data_9af42dc894a0e8a3614239f03971aa84
#
_entry.id   9af42dc894a0e8a3614239f03971aa84
#
_cell.length_a   1.000
_cell.length_b   1.000
_cell.length_c   1.000
_cell.angle_alpha   90.00
_cell.angle_beta   90.00
_cell.angle_gamma   90.00
#
_symmetry.space_group_name_H-M   'P 1'
#
loop_
_entity.id
_entity.type
_entity.pdbx_description
1 polymer ?
#
loop_
_entity_poly.entity_id
_entity_poly.type
_entity_poly.pdbx_seq_one_letter_code
_entity_poly.pdbx_strand_id
1 'polypeptide(L)'
;MVDTTLCIPTIFIAYTGEALDYKTPLLKALNAVDKAATDVCKLFDKNISRVYANLGWEQEYFLVDLALYNARPDLCLTGRTLMGHSSAKDQQLEDHYFGSIPPRVTAFMKELEIECHKLGIPVKTRHNEVAPNQFELAPIFENVNLANDHNQLVMDLMKRIARKHNFAVLLHEKPYSGVNGSGKHNNWSLCTDTGINLFGPGSNPKSNMLFLTFLVNVLMMVYKNQNLLRASIASAGNSYRLGANEAPPAILSIFLGRQLSSILDEIAKQASGSRMSADEKTTLKLGIERIPEILLDTTDRNRTSPFAFTGNRFEFRAAGSSANCAAAMIAINAAMANQLNEFKASVDKAMEDGTSKDEAVFRTLKEMIIASEPIRFEGDGYSEEWKQEAARRGLTNICHVPEALMHFVDDQARSVFIGERIFNETELNSRLEVELEKFTMKVQIESRVLGDLAINHIVPTAVSYQNRLLENLRGLRETFTPEEYEELSADRKELIREISRRVTAIKMQVRQMTEARKVANHMDNYKDKAFAYEETVRPYLESIRDHIDHLEMEVDDEIWPLPKYRELLFTK
;
A
#
# COMPACT_ATOMS: atom_id res chain seq x y z
N MET A 1 7.66 -28.19 3.38
CA MET A 1 9.09 -28.04 3.69
C MET A 1 9.72 -27.13 2.66
N VAL A 2 10.52 -26.17 3.11
CA VAL A 2 11.33 -25.30 2.23
C VAL A 2 12.74 -25.84 2.25
N ASP A 3 13.22 -26.38 1.15
CA ASP A 3 14.43 -27.22 1.08
C ASP A 3 14.37 -28.35 2.14
N THR A 4 15.27 -28.33 3.12
CA THR A 4 15.32 -29.29 4.24
C THR A 4 14.67 -28.76 5.52
N THR A 5 14.11 -27.55 5.49
CA THR A 5 13.52 -26.88 6.66
C THR A 5 12.01 -27.16 6.74
N LEU A 6 11.55 -27.69 7.86
CA LEU A 6 10.14 -27.83 8.17
C LEU A 6 9.60 -26.48 8.69
N CYS A 7 8.66 -25.87 7.95
CA CYS A 7 7.98 -24.65 8.35
C CYS A 7 6.65 -25.02 9.03
N ILE A 8 6.47 -24.62 10.27
CA ILE A 8 5.26 -24.89 11.06
C ILE A 8 4.61 -23.52 11.39
N PRO A 9 3.38 -23.24 10.93
CA PRO A 9 2.66 -22.05 11.34
C PRO A 9 2.42 -22.06 12.86
N THR A 10 2.78 -20.99 13.55
CA THR A 10 2.66 -20.88 15.00
C THR A 10 2.04 -19.56 15.42
N ILE A 11 1.55 -19.51 16.66
CA ILE A 11 1.13 -18.29 17.36
C ILE A 11 2.09 -18.03 18.51
N PHE A 12 2.25 -16.74 18.85
CA PHE A 12 3.08 -16.31 19.96
C PHE A 12 2.25 -15.55 20.98
N ILE A 13 2.11 -16.13 22.15
CA ILE A 13 1.38 -15.53 23.28
C ILE A 13 2.37 -15.38 24.44
N ALA A 14 2.41 -14.20 25.06
CA ALA A 14 3.20 -13.95 26.25
C ALA A 14 2.73 -14.84 27.41
N TYR A 15 3.60 -15.02 28.42
CA TYR A 15 3.24 -15.76 29.63
C TYR A 15 2.02 -15.16 30.33
N THR A 16 1.84 -13.84 30.24
CA THR A 16 0.74 -13.07 30.79
C THR A 16 -0.53 -13.08 29.92
N GLY A 17 -0.48 -13.68 28.73
CA GLY A 17 -1.64 -13.94 27.86
C GLY A 17 -1.78 -12.99 26.66
N GLU A 18 -0.92 -11.97 26.52
CA GLU A 18 -0.97 -11.04 25.41
C GLU A 18 -0.46 -11.68 24.11
N ALA A 19 -1.11 -11.40 22.99
CA ALA A 19 -0.70 -11.83 21.67
C ALA A 19 0.44 -10.96 21.13
N LEU A 20 1.57 -11.58 20.77
CA LEU A 20 2.77 -10.90 20.27
C LEU A 20 2.94 -10.99 18.74
N ASP A 21 2.07 -11.73 18.07
CA ASP A 21 2.11 -12.01 16.65
C ASP A 21 0.99 -11.29 15.87
N TYR A 22 0.95 -11.47 14.55
CA TYR A 22 -0.16 -11.03 13.70
C TYR A 22 -1.23 -12.12 13.54
N LYS A 23 -0.88 -13.42 13.70
CA LYS A 23 -1.78 -14.53 13.43
C LYS A 23 -2.90 -14.64 14.46
N THR A 24 -2.61 -14.47 15.74
CA THR A 24 -3.62 -14.51 16.81
C THR A 24 -4.71 -13.45 16.62
N PRO A 25 -4.41 -12.14 16.47
CA PRO A 25 -5.44 -11.15 16.23
C PRO A 25 -6.14 -11.33 14.88
N LEU A 26 -5.44 -11.86 13.85
CA LEU A 26 -6.09 -12.20 12.58
C LEU A 26 -7.18 -13.27 12.78
N LEU A 27 -6.88 -14.35 13.50
CA LEU A 27 -7.85 -15.40 13.80
C LEU A 27 -9.02 -14.89 14.65
N LYS A 28 -8.76 -13.99 15.60
CA LYS A 28 -9.82 -13.33 16.39
C LYS A 28 -10.73 -12.47 15.48
N ALA A 29 -10.15 -11.68 14.57
CA ALA A 29 -10.91 -10.85 13.62
C ALA A 29 -11.74 -11.70 12.64
N LEU A 30 -11.19 -12.81 12.14
CA LEU A 30 -11.91 -13.76 11.30
C LEU A 30 -13.08 -14.42 12.03
N ASN A 31 -12.92 -14.77 13.30
CA ASN A 31 -14.00 -15.32 14.11
C ASN A 31 -15.07 -14.25 14.43
N ALA A 32 -14.69 -13.00 14.64
CA ALA A 32 -15.64 -11.91 14.87
C ALA A 32 -16.50 -11.66 13.62
N VAL A 33 -15.88 -11.56 12.44
CA VAL A 33 -16.63 -11.33 11.19
C VAL A 33 -17.48 -12.55 10.81
N ASP A 34 -17.02 -13.78 11.05
CA ASP A 34 -17.82 -15.00 10.84
C ASP A 34 -19.14 -14.91 11.64
N LYS A 35 -19.07 -14.62 12.93
CA LYS A 35 -20.26 -14.51 13.80
C LYS A 35 -21.20 -13.40 13.34
N ALA A 36 -20.67 -12.19 13.18
CA ALA A 36 -21.48 -11.01 12.82
C ALA A 36 -22.12 -11.19 11.42
N ALA A 37 -21.37 -11.69 10.44
CA ALA A 37 -21.89 -11.93 9.10
C ALA A 37 -22.92 -13.08 9.08
N THR A 38 -22.69 -14.14 9.82
CA THR A 38 -23.64 -15.25 9.95
C THR A 38 -24.97 -14.78 10.54
N ASP A 39 -24.95 -13.93 11.57
CA ASP A 39 -26.16 -13.40 12.19
C ASP A 39 -26.94 -12.48 11.25
N VAL A 40 -26.26 -11.67 10.43
CA VAL A 40 -26.90 -10.89 9.36
C VAL A 40 -27.47 -11.80 8.26
N CYS A 41 -26.71 -12.82 7.82
CA CYS A 41 -27.15 -13.78 6.80
C CYS A 41 -28.44 -14.50 7.21
N LYS A 42 -28.62 -14.83 8.49
CA LYS A 42 -29.83 -15.48 9.03
C LYS A 42 -31.11 -14.65 8.87
N LEU A 43 -31.01 -13.34 8.65
CA LEU A 43 -32.17 -12.51 8.25
C LEU A 43 -32.73 -12.96 6.89
N PHE A 44 -31.90 -13.52 6.02
CA PHE A 44 -32.23 -13.93 4.66
C PHE A 44 -32.34 -15.44 4.50
N ASP A 45 -31.39 -16.20 5.06
CA ASP A 45 -31.36 -17.67 4.98
C ASP A 45 -30.90 -18.29 6.30
N LYS A 46 -31.81 -19.02 6.95
CA LYS A 46 -31.55 -19.71 8.23
C LYS A 46 -30.59 -20.91 8.12
N ASN A 47 -30.34 -21.40 6.91
CA ASN A 47 -29.45 -22.55 6.69
C ASN A 47 -27.96 -22.17 6.73
N ILE A 48 -27.65 -20.86 6.63
CA ILE A 48 -26.27 -20.39 6.72
C ILE A 48 -25.81 -20.49 8.18
N SER A 49 -24.74 -21.26 8.41
CA SER A 49 -24.18 -21.49 9.74
C SER A 49 -22.80 -20.86 9.93
N ARG A 50 -22.09 -20.54 8.83
CA ARG A 50 -20.76 -19.91 8.87
C ARG A 50 -20.54 -18.99 7.68
N VAL A 51 -19.68 -17.99 7.89
CA VAL A 51 -19.17 -17.10 6.84
C VAL A 51 -17.64 -17.08 6.90
N TYR A 52 -17.00 -17.34 5.78
CA TYR A 52 -15.54 -17.32 5.64
C TYR A 52 -15.08 -16.05 4.94
N ALA A 53 -14.07 -15.40 5.50
CA ALA A 53 -13.34 -14.36 4.79
C ALA A 53 -12.25 -14.97 3.92
N ASN A 54 -12.16 -14.53 2.67
CA ASN A 54 -11.21 -14.98 1.67
C ASN A 54 -10.27 -13.84 1.25
N LEU A 55 -9.06 -14.19 0.84
CA LEU A 55 -8.03 -13.29 0.37
C LEU A 55 -7.32 -13.87 -0.85
N GLY A 56 -7.26 -13.11 -1.93
CA GLY A 56 -6.31 -13.28 -3.03
C GLY A 56 -5.35 -12.10 -3.01
N TRP A 57 -4.11 -12.33 -2.63
CA TRP A 57 -3.09 -11.29 -2.65
C TRP A 57 -2.45 -11.19 -4.03
N GLU A 58 -2.07 -9.98 -4.43
CA GLU A 58 -1.27 -9.70 -5.63
C GLU A 58 0.06 -9.13 -5.16
N GLN A 59 1.15 -9.89 -5.35
CA GLN A 59 2.48 -9.49 -4.91
C GLN A 59 3.25 -8.86 -6.05
N GLU A 60 3.35 -7.56 -6.04
CA GLU A 60 4.26 -6.84 -6.92
C GLU A 60 5.68 -6.83 -6.32
N TYR A 61 6.69 -6.80 -7.21
CA TYR A 61 8.09 -6.81 -6.83
C TYR A 61 8.97 -6.34 -7.98
N PHE A 62 10.19 -5.88 -7.65
CA PHE A 62 11.23 -5.63 -8.66
C PHE A 62 12.29 -6.72 -8.61
N LEU A 63 12.89 -6.99 -9.77
CA LEU A 63 14.12 -7.76 -9.88
C LEU A 63 15.26 -6.82 -10.26
N VAL A 64 16.43 -7.09 -9.70
CA VAL A 64 17.68 -6.42 -10.05
C VAL A 64 18.78 -7.45 -10.18
N ASP A 65 19.71 -7.27 -11.12
CA ASP A 65 20.87 -8.13 -11.25
C ASP A 65 21.63 -8.19 -9.93
N LEU A 66 22.02 -9.39 -9.48
CA LEU A 66 22.64 -9.60 -8.18
C LEU A 66 23.98 -8.87 -8.03
N ALA A 67 24.75 -8.76 -9.13
CA ALA A 67 26.01 -8.03 -9.11
C ALA A 67 25.79 -6.53 -8.92
N LEU A 68 24.80 -5.96 -9.61
CA LEU A 68 24.40 -4.55 -9.47
C LEU A 68 23.82 -4.27 -8.08
N TYR A 69 22.99 -5.18 -7.55
CA TYR A 69 22.46 -5.10 -6.18
C TYR A 69 23.59 -5.02 -5.15
N ASN A 70 24.59 -5.91 -5.26
CA ASN A 70 25.72 -5.94 -4.33
C ASN A 70 26.62 -4.70 -4.45
N ALA A 71 26.63 -4.05 -5.61
CA ALA A 71 27.37 -2.80 -5.84
C ALA A 71 26.64 -1.54 -5.33
N ARG A 72 25.41 -1.69 -4.82
CA ARG A 72 24.58 -0.61 -4.27
C ARG A 72 24.31 -0.84 -2.78
N PRO A 73 25.13 -0.28 -1.86
CA PRO A 73 24.93 -0.45 -0.42
C PRO A 73 23.57 0.02 0.09
N ASP A 74 22.97 1.06 -0.52
CA ASP A 74 21.63 1.51 -0.20
C ASP A 74 20.57 0.44 -0.50
N LEU A 75 20.60 -0.21 -1.66
CA LEU A 75 19.71 -1.33 -1.96
C LEU A 75 19.90 -2.49 -0.97
N CYS A 76 21.14 -2.84 -0.64
CA CYS A 76 21.44 -3.92 0.30
C CYS A 76 20.91 -3.65 1.72
N LEU A 77 21.06 -2.41 2.20
CA LEU A 77 20.79 -2.05 3.60
C LEU A 77 19.38 -1.52 3.84
N THR A 78 18.75 -0.90 2.83
CA THR A 78 17.43 -0.27 2.97
C THR A 78 16.36 -0.88 2.08
N GLY A 79 16.74 -1.63 1.06
CA GLY A 79 15.83 -2.19 0.04
C GLY A 79 15.43 -1.18 -1.04
N ARG A 80 15.93 0.08 -0.98
CA ARG A 80 15.69 1.13 -1.97
C ARG A 80 16.95 1.91 -2.30
N THR A 81 16.96 2.56 -3.45
CA THR A 81 17.97 3.56 -3.79
C THR A 81 17.72 4.85 -3.00
N LEU A 82 18.75 5.36 -2.31
CA LEU A 82 18.69 6.63 -1.60
C LEU A 82 19.14 7.80 -2.48
N MET A 83 19.68 7.51 -3.65
CA MET A 83 20.12 8.43 -4.68
C MET A 83 20.05 7.77 -6.06
N GLY A 84 19.98 8.53 -7.11
CA GLY A 84 19.98 8.08 -8.49
C GLY A 84 19.08 8.94 -9.37
N HIS A 85 19.68 9.53 -10.41
CA HIS A 85 18.95 10.27 -11.43
C HIS A 85 18.19 9.30 -12.34
N SER A 86 17.00 9.71 -12.80
CA SER A 86 16.19 8.91 -13.74
C SER A 86 16.94 8.62 -15.03
N SER A 87 16.74 7.44 -15.61
CA SER A 87 17.29 7.11 -16.93
C SER A 87 16.57 7.92 -18.02
N ALA A 88 17.25 8.18 -19.14
CA ALA A 88 16.67 8.96 -20.25
C ALA A 88 15.39 8.34 -20.82
N LYS A 89 15.28 7.01 -20.82
CA LYS A 89 14.07 6.30 -21.29
C LYS A 89 13.03 6.18 -20.19
N ASP A 90 13.46 5.96 -18.95
CA ASP A 90 12.60 5.71 -17.82
C ASP A 90 11.59 4.59 -18.10
N GLN A 91 10.30 4.80 -17.90
CA GLN A 91 9.22 3.88 -18.31
C GLN A 91 8.41 4.40 -19.51
N GLN A 92 9.02 5.30 -20.31
CA GLN A 92 8.36 5.96 -21.45
C GLN A 92 8.50 5.14 -22.75
N LEU A 93 7.52 5.30 -23.64
CA LEU A 93 7.53 4.76 -25.01
C LEU A 93 7.75 3.23 -25.11
N GLU A 94 7.60 2.51 -24.04
CA GLU A 94 7.65 1.06 -23.99
C GLU A 94 6.54 0.56 -23.08
N ASP A 95 5.73 -0.35 -23.61
CA ASP A 95 4.71 -1.00 -22.84
C ASP A 95 5.32 -2.18 -22.08
N HIS A 96 5.80 -1.93 -20.87
CA HIS A 96 6.37 -2.97 -20.02
C HIS A 96 5.31 -3.98 -19.60
N TYR A 97 4.09 -3.53 -19.32
CA TYR A 97 2.99 -4.36 -18.81
C TYR A 97 2.59 -5.47 -19.81
N PHE A 98 2.42 -5.14 -21.09
CA PHE A 98 2.09 -6.10 -22.15
C PHE A 98 3.33 -6.64 -22.89
N GLY A 99 4.52 -6.22 -22.51
CA GLY A 99 5.77 -6.67 -23.08
C GLY A 99 6.09 -8.14 -22.79
N SER A 100 7.04 -8.70 -23.55
CA SER A 100 7.53 -10.05 -23.30
C SER A 100 8.37 -10.11 -22.04
N ILE A 101 8.15 -11.14 -21.22
CA ILE A 101 8.98 -11.38 -20.03
C ILE A 101 10.37 -11.88 -20.48
N PRO A 102 11.48 -11.26 -20.02
CA PRO A 102 12.83 -11.70 -20.40
C PRO A 102 13.07 -13.17 -20.06
N PRO A 103 13.83 -13.94 -20.86
CA PRO A 103 14.02 -15.38 -20.67
C PRO A 103 14.57 -15.74 -19.28
N ARG A 104 15.54 -14.98 -18.74
CA ARG A 104 16.10 -15.21 -17.41
C ARG A 104 15.05 -14.99 -16.30
N VAL A 105 14.20 -13.97 -16.44
CA VAL A 105 13.09 -13.72 -15.52
C VAL A 105 12.04 -14.83 -15.61
N THR A 106 11.72 -15.29 -16.83
CA THR A 106 10.81 -16.43 -17.04
C THR A 106 11.32 -17.69 -16.36
N ALA A 107 12.63 -17.97 -16.41
CA ALA A 107 13.23 -19.11 -15.72
C ALA A 107 13.07 -19.02 -14.18
N PHE A 108 13.34 -17.83 -13.62
CA PHE A 108 13.07 -17.56 -12.20
C PHE A 108 11.61 -17.77 -11.83
N MET A 109 10.67 -17.19 -12.59
CA MET A 109 9.23 -17.30 -12.33
C MET A 109 8.73 -18.74 -12.40
N LYS A 110 9.24 -19.55 -13.36
CA LYS A 110 8.89 -20.97 -13.48
C LYS A 110 9.36 -21.80 -12.27
N GLU A 111 10.60 -21.58 -11.81
CA GLU A 111 11.10 -22.29 -10.63
C GLU A 111 10.31 -21.87 -9.38
N LEU A 112 10.04 -20.58 -9.22
CA LEU A 112 9.22 -20.08 -8.10
C LEU A 112 7.82 -20.71 -8.07
N GLU A 113 7.15 -20.77 -9.22
CA GLU A 113 5.83 -21.39 -9.34
C GLU A 113 5.86 -22.88 -8.95
N ILE A 114 6.86 -23.62 -9.41
CA ILE A 114 7.03 -25.06 -9.06
C ILE A 114 7.23 -25.24 -7.55
N GLU A 115 8.09 -24.43 -6.93
CA GLU A 115 8.35 -24.49 -5.49
C GLU A 115 7.11 -24.07 -4.67
N CYS A 116 6.35 -23.09 -5.12
CA CYS A 116 5.06 -22.73 -4.53
C CYS A 116 4.06 -23.90 -4.59
N HIS A 117 3.90 -24.53 -5.75
CA HIS A 117 2.99 -25.68 -5.91
C HIS A 117 3.37 -26.88 -5.04
N LYS A 118 4.67 -27.15 -4.84
CA LYS A 118 5.15 -28.19 -3.91
C LYS A 118 4.74 -27.92 -2.46
N LEU A 119 4.53 -26.65 -2.10
CA LEU A 119 4.05 -26.24 -0.77
C LEU A 119 2.51 -26.14 -0.69
N GLY A 120 1.79 -26.42 -1.77
CA GLY A 120 0.35 -26.28 -1.85
C GLY A 120 -0.11 -24.83 -2.03
N ILE A 121 0.78 -23.91 -2.36
CA ILE A 121 0.45 -22.50 -2.61
C ILE A 121 -0.09 -22.38 -4.05
N PRO A 122 -1.35 -21.98 -4.25
CA PRO A 122 -2.02 -22.05 -5.55
C PRO A 122 -1.69 -20.82 -6.43
N VAL A 123 -0.41 -20.52 -6.67
CA VAL A 123 -0.02 -19.44 -7.58
C VAL A 123 -0.53 -19.75 -8.99
N LYS A 124 -1.00 -18.71 -9.68
CA LYS A 124 -1.65 -18.87 -10.98
C LYS A 124 -1.16 -17.87 -12.02
N THR A 125 -1.02 -16.62 -11.64
CA THR A 125 -0.71 -15.54 -12.58
C THR A 125 0.69 -14.99 -12.29
N ARG A 126 1.45 -14.74 -13.37
CA ARG A 126 2.71 -14.02 -13.37
C ARG A 126 2.74 -13.14 -14.61
N HIS A 127 3.11 -11.90 -14.46
CA HIS A 127 3.20 -10.95 -15.56
C HIS A 127 4.16 -9.80 -15.25
N ASN A 128 4.42 -8.98 -16.27
CA ASN A 128 5.10 -7.71 -16.12
C ASN A 128 4.18 -6.69 -15.45
N GLU A 129 4.80 -5.76 -14.72
CA GLU A 129 4.18 -4.54 -14.25
C GLU A 129 4.63 -3.32 -15.08
N VAL A 130 4.11 -2.13 -14.74
CA VAL A 130 4.28 -0.92 -15.55
C VAL A 130 5.71 -0.41 -15.57
N ALA A 131 6.44 -0.52 -14.46
CA ALA A 131 7.84 -0.09 -14.40
C ALA A 131 8.78 -1.14 -15.01
N PRO A 132 9.93 -0.73 -15.58
CA PRO A 132 10.98 -1.65 -16.01
C PRO A 132 11.44 -2.56 -14.87
N ASN A 133 11.62 -3.85 -15.14
CA ASN A 133 11.99 -4.87 -14.15
C ASN A 133 11.02 -5.03 -12.96
N GLN A 134 9.79 -4.57 -13.11
CA GLN A 134 8.71 -4.78 -12.17
C GLN A 134 7.80 -5.91 -12.65
N PHE A 135 7.39 -6.77 -11.73
CA PHE A 135 6.61 -7.97 -11.99
C PHE A 135 5.60 -8.21 -10.89
N GLU A 136 4.59 -9.04 -11.20
CA GLU A 136 3.58 -9.47 -10.24
C GLU A 136 3.42 -10.98 -10.22
N LEU A 137 3.07 -11.50 -9.05
CA LEU A 137 2.65 -12.87 -8.81
C LEU A 137 1.34 -12.88 -8.01
N ALA A 138 0.33 -13.61 -8.50
CA ALA A 138 -0.95 -13.73 -7.83
C ALA A 138 -1.42 -15.20 -7.75
N PRO A 139 -1.93 -15.65 -6.58
CA PRO A 139 -2.53 -16.97 -6.40
C PRO A 139 -4.03 -16.95 -6.71
N ILE A 140 -4.64 -18.15 -6.73
CA ILE A 140 -6.07 -18.29 -6.49
C ILE A 140 -6.35 -17.92 -5.02
N PHE A 141 -7.49 -17.24 -4.76
CA PHE A 141 -7.86 -16.84 -3.41
C PHE A 141 -8.07 -18.05 -2.49
N GLU A 142 -7.78 -17.85 -1.22
CA GLU A 142 -7.93 -18.84 -0.15
C GLU A 142 -8.54 -18.19 1.09
N ASN A 143 -8.84 -18.96 2.13
CA ASN A 143 -9.16 -18.39 3.43
C ASN A 143 -8.05 -17.41 3.88
N VAL A 144 -8.43 -16.28 4.43
CA VAL A 144 -7.50 -15.17 4.77
C VAL A 144 -6.28 -15.65 5.58
N ASN A 145 -6.49 -16.50 6.59
CA ASN A 145 -5.39 -16.99 7.42
C ASN A 145 -4.37 -17.83 6.62
N LEU A 146 -4.85 -18.73 5.76
CA LEU A 146 -4.00 -19.57 4.92
C LEU A 146 -3.31 -18.74 3.84
N ALA A 147 -4.05 -17.85 3.17
CA ALA A 147 -3.51 -16.95 2.17
C ALA A 147 -2.38 -16.06 2.73
N ASN A 148 -2.53 -15.58 3.97
CA ASN A 148 -1.49 -14.81 4.65
C ASN A 148 -0.23 -15.65 4.94
N ASP A 149 -0.38 -16.86 5.46
CA ASP A 149 0.76 -17.76 5.69
C ASP A 149 1.50 -18.08 4.38
N HIS A 150 0.75 -18.36 3.32
CA HIS A 150 1.30 -18.60 1.98
C HIS A 150 2.06 -17.38 1.43
N ASN A 151 1.54 -16.18 1.60
CA ASN A 151 2.26 -14.97 1.16
C ASN A 151 3.61 -14.80 1.87
N GLN A 152 3.67 -15.07 3.20
CA GLN A 152 4.93 -14.99 3.93
C GLN A 152 5.96 -16.01 3.43
N LEU A 153 5.53 -17.24 3.14
CA LEU A 153 6.39 -18.26 2.54
C LEU A 153 6.87 -17.86 1.14
N VAL A 154 5.97 -17.32 0.30
CA VAL A 154 6.31 -16.85 -1.05
C VAL A 154 7.36 -15.75 -1.01
N MET A 155 7.23 -14.77 -0.11
CA MET A 155 8.23 -13.70 0.03
C MET A 155 9.63 -14.24 0.39
N ASP A 156 9.73 -15.30 1.18
CA ASP A 156 11.00 -15.98 1.47
C ASP A 156 11.51 -16.77 0.26
N LEU A 157 10.64 -17.56 -0.39
CA LEU A 157 10.99 -18.33 -1.59
C LEU A 157 11.50 -17.43 -2.73
N MET A 158 10.84 -16.29 -2.97
CA MET A 158 11.26 -15.31 -3.99
C MET A 158 12.71 -14.90 -3.79
N LYS A 159 13.10 -14.56 -2.56
CA LYS A 159 14.48 -14.14 -2.24
C LYS A 159 15.50 -15.26 -2.46
N ARG A 160 15.15 -16.49 -2.10
CA ARG A 160 16.02 -17.67 -2.23
C ARG A 160 16.22 -18.06 -3.69
N ILE A 161 15.11 -18.14 -4.44
CA ILE A 161 15.13 -18.61 -5.84
C ILE A 161 15.76 -17.54 -6.75
N ALA A 162 15.48 -16.25 -6.52
CA ALA A 162 16.09 -15.17 -7.29
C ALA A 162 17.62 -15.24 -7.30
N ARG A 163 18.24 -15.55 -6.16
CA ARG A 163 19.69 -15.70 -6.06
C ARG A 163 20.25 -16.82 -6.93
N LYS A 164 19.51 -17.93 -7.12
CA LYS A 164 19.91 -19.02 -8.04
C LYS A 164 19.95 -18.55 -9.50
N HIS A 165 19.10 -17.55 -9.84
CA HIS A 165 19.02 -16.94 -11.16
C HIS A 165 19.86 -15.64 -11.27
N ASN A 166 20.78 -15.39 -10.34
CA ASN A 166 21.59 -14.17 -10.29
C ASN A 166 20.76 -12.88 -10.22
N PHE A 167 19.61 -12.92 -9.50
CA PHE A 167 18.80 -11.78 -9.17
C PHE A 167 18.72 -11.52 -7.66
N ALA A 168 18.43 -10.29 -7.30
CA ALA A 168 17.86 -9.91 -6.01
C ALA A 168 16.41 -9.44 -6.21
N VAL A 169 15.52 -9.84 -5.31
CA VAL A 169 14.12 -9.37 -5.27
C VAL A 169 14.05 -8.14 -4.35
N LEU A 170 13.46 -7.07 -4.85
CA LEU A 170 13.15 -5.90 -4.06
C LEU A 170 11.65 -5.90 -3.74
N LEU A 171 11.34 -6.01 -2.46
CA LEU A 171 9.98 -5.95 -1.93
C LEU A 171 9.67 -4.59 -1.31
N HIS A 172 10.60 -3.64 -1.35
CA HIS A 172 10.34 -2.27 -0.92
C HIS A 172 9.30 -1.63 -1.83
N GLU A 173 8.41 -0.82 -1.27
CA GLU A 173 7.28 -0.20 -1.98
C GLU A 173 7.72 0.81 -3.05
N LYS A 174 8.87 1.44 -2.88
CA LYS A 174 9.43 2.42 -3.82
C LYS A 174 10.94 2.28 -3.92
N PRO A 175 11.45 1.23 -4.59
CA PRO A 175 12.89 1.01 -4.67
C PRO A 175 13.61 2.04 -5.55
N TYR A 176 12.90 2.64 -6.51
CA TYR A 176 13.44 3.65 -7.43
C TYR A 176 12.54 4.88 -7.45
N SER A 177 13.12 6.06 -7.45
CA SER A 177 12.40 7.32 -7.62
C SER A 177 12.00 7.51 -9.09
N GLY A 178 10.87 8.19 -9.34
CA GLY A 178 10.44 8.56 -10.69
C GLY A 178 9.65 7.48 -11.44
N VAL A 179 9.77 6.20 -11.06
CA VAL A 179 9.02 5.09 -11.66
C VAL A 179 7.94 4.55 -10.72
N ASN A 180 7.06 3.68 -11.19
CA ASN A 180 6.03 3.07 -10.35
C ASN A 180 6.60 2.38 -9.12
N GLY A 181 5.83 2.37 -8.05
CA GLY A 181 6.10 1.58 -6.84
C GLY A 181 5.37 0.25 -6.86
N SER A 182 5.68 -0.61 -5.89
CA SER A 182 5.08 -1.94 -5.73
C SER A 182 4.10 -1.98 -4.57
N GLY A 183 2.93 -2.53 -4.83
CA GLY A 183 1.89 -2.82 -3.85
C GLY A 183 1.75 -4.30 -3.53
N LYS A 184 0.83 -4.58 -2.64
CA LYS A 184 0.30 -5.90 -2.36
C LYS A 184 -1.21 -5.76 -2.28
N HIS A 185 -1.88 -5.87 -3.42
CA HIS A 185 -3.32 -5.71 -3.46
C HIS A 185 -4.00 -6.86 -2.72
N ASN A 186 -4.92 -6.52 -1.84
CA ASN A 186 -5.67 -7.50 -1.07
C ASN A 186 -7.08 -7.62 -1.66
N ASN A 187 -7.32 -8.66 -2.46
CA ASN A 187 -8.64 -9.00 -2.96
C ASN A 187 -9.41 -9.76 -1.88
N TRP A 188 -10.30 -9.06 -1.21
CA TRP A 188 -11.06 -9.55 -0.06
C TRP A 188 -12.50 -9.84 -0.41
N SER A 189 -13.04 -10.97 0.07
CA SER A 189 -14.45 -11.33 -0.06
C SER A 189 -14.94 -12.12 1.15
N LEU A 190 -16.29 -12.20 1.28
CA LEU A 190 -16.97 -13.03 2.27
C LEU A 190 -17.81 -14.08 1.55
N CYS A 191 -17.74 -15.33 2.01
CA CYS A 191 -18.47 -16.45 1.41
C CYS A 191 -19.12 -17.30 2.50
N THR A 192 -20.37 -17.74 2.28
CA THR A 192 -21.08 -18.62 3.19
C THR A 192 -20.60 -20.06 3.08
N ASP A 193 -20.86 -20.87 4.10
CA ASP A 193 -20.67 -22.33 4.07
C ASP A 193 -21.55 -23.05 3.03
N THR A 194 -22.60 -22.39 2.54
CA THR A 194 -23.45 -22.84 1.42
C THR A 194 -22.93 -22.44 0.05
N GLY A 195 -21.76 -21.81 -0.04
CA GLY A 195 -21.10 -21.42 -1.30
C GLY A 195 -21.56 -20.10 -1.91
N ILE A 196 -22.32 -19.27 -1.18
CA ILE A 196 -22.78 -17.96 -1.67
C ILE A 196 -21.67 -16.92 -1.42
N ASN A 197 -21.22 -16.24 -2.47
CA ASN A 197 -20.36 -15.06 -2.32
C ASN A 197 -21.23 -13.84 -1.96
N LEU A 198 -21.00 -13.24 -0.79
CA LEU A 198 -21.79 -12.13 -0.26
C LEU A 198 -21.58 -10.80 -1.01
N PHE A 199 -20.52 -10.71 -1.80
CA PHE A 199 -20.24 -9.59 -2.71
C PHE A 199 -20.56 -9.90 -4.18
N GLY A 200 -21.18 -11.05 -4.46
CA GLY A 200 -21.64 -11.43 -5.78
C GLY A 200 -23.14 -11.13 -5.94
N PRO A 201 -23.55 -10.32 -6.95
CA PRO A 201 -24.96 -10.17 -7.27
C PRO A 201 -25.62 -11.52 -7.54
N GLY A 202 -26.81 -11.71 -7.05
CA GLY A 202 -27.56 -12.95 -7.25
C GLY A 202 -28.53 -12.88 -8.43
N SER A 203 -29.18 -14.01 -8.73
CA SER A 203 -30.13 -14.15 -9.84
C SER A 203 -31.59 -13.81 -9.45
N ASN A 204 -31.85 -13.47 -8.20
CA ASN A 204 -33.19 -13.18 -7.71
C ASN A 204 -33.19 -12.02 -6.68
N PRO A 205 -34.37 -11.37 -6.42
CA PRO A 205 -34.46 -10.21 -5.54
C PRO A 205 -33.93 -10.46 -4.12
N LYS A 206 -34.08 -11.67 -3.57
CA LYS A 206 -33.66 -12.00 -2.20
C LYS A 206 -32.13 -12.08 -2.12
N SER A 207 -31.46 -12.73 -3.09
CA SER A 207 -30.02 -12.78 -3.17
C SER A 207 -29.40 -11.42 -3.48
N ASN A 208 -30.07 -10.58 -4.27
CA ASN A 208 -29.64 -9.22 -4.54
C ASN A 208 -29.80 -8.32 -3.31
N MET A 209 -30.82 -8.52 -2.47
CA MET A 209 -30.95 -7.81 -1.19
C MET A 209 -29.83 -8.23 -0.21
N LEU A 210 -29.47 -9.51 -0.16
CA LEU A 210 -28.33 -9.98 0.63
C LEU A 210 -27.04 -9.33 0.15
N PHE A 211 -26.77 -9.34 -1.16
CA PHE A 211 -25.63 -8.64 -1.76
C PHE A 211 -25.60 -7.16 -1.40
N LEU A 212 -26.70 -6.44 -1.60
CA LEU A 212 -26.83 -5.02 -1.29
C LEU A 212 -26.57 -4.75 0.20
N THR A 213 -27.05 -5.63 1.08
CA THR A 213 -26.81 -5.52 2.53
C THR A 213 -25.31 -5.55 2.84
N PHE A 214 -24.59 -6.51 2.31
CA PHE A 214 -23.14 -6.60 2.56
C PHE A 214 -22.35 -5.47 1.88
N LEU A 215 -22.72 -5.09 0.66
CA LEU A 215 -22.12 -3.96 -0.05
C LEU A 215 -22.23 -2.65 0.76
N VAL A 216 -23.44 -2.31 1.19
CA VAL A 216 -23.70 -1.06 1.92
C VAL A 216 -23.01 -1.07 3.30
N ASN A 217 -22.93 -2.22 3.94
CA ASN A 217 -22.15 -2.35 5.19
C ASN A 217 -20.65 -2.14 4.94
N VAL A 218 -20.08 -2.55 3.79
CA VAL A 218 -18.69 -2.21 3.44
C VAL A 218 -18.53 -0.71 3.25
N LEU A 219 -19.46 -0.04 2.55
CA LEU A 219 -19.39 1.43 2.39
C LEU A 219 -19.35 2.13 3.76
N MET A 220 -20.26 1.75 4.65
CA MET A 220 -20.36 2.35 5.98
C MET A 220 -19.14 2.01 6.85
N MET A 221 -18.65 0.77 6.78
CA MET A 221 -17.44 0.32 7.45
C MET A 221 -16.23 1.16 7.05
N VAL A 222 -15.99 1.36 5.77
CA VAL A 222 -14.86 2.16 5.28
C VAL A 222 -15.03 3.64 5.64
N TYR A 223 -16.24 4.18 5.52
CA TYR A 223 -16.54 5.57 5.88
C TYR A 223 -16.21 5.86 7.35
N LYS A 224 -16.67 5.02 8.27
CA LYS A 224 -16.41 5.17 9.71
C LYS A 224 -14.95 4.93 10.10
N ASN A 225 -14.28 4.01 9.41
CA ASN A 225 -12.98 3.50 9.81
C ASN A 225 -11.84 3.92 8.85
N GLN A 226 -12.01 5.00 8.07
CA GLN A 226 -11.00 5.47 7.12
C GLN A 226 -9.62 5.66 7.77
N ASN A 227 -9.57 6.25 8.97
CA ASN A 227 -8.32 6.49 9.70
C ASN A 227 -7.67 5.19 10.19
N LEU A 228 -8.46 4.25 10.71
CA LEU A 228 -7.98 2.93 11.11
C LEU A 228 -7.42 2.15 9.91
N LEU A 229 -8.13 2.17 8.78
CA LEU A 229 -7.65 1.54 7.54
C LEU A 229 -6.37 2.21 7.04
N ARG A 230 -6.26 3.53 7.12
CA ARG A 230 -5.04 4.26 6.78
C ARG A 230 -3.89 3.90 7.72
N ALA A 231 -4.15 3.74 9.02
CA ALA A 231 -3.18 3.27 10.02
C ALA A 231 -2.66 1.86 9.68
N SER A 232 -3.56 0.94 9.27
CA SER A 232 -3.23 -0.46 8.99
C SER A 232 -2.22 -0.69 7.86
N ILE A 233 -2.03 0.32 7.00
CA ILE A 233 -1.10 0.31 5.87
C ILE A 233 0.05 1.31 6.00
N ALA A 234 0.12 2.01 7.14
CA ALA A 234 1.13 3.03 7.38
C ALA A 234 2.51 2.39 7.59
N SER A 235 3.47 2.75 6.75
CA SER A 235 4.87 2.37 6.92
C SER A 235 5.79 3.37 6.22
N ALA A 236 7.05 3.43 6.62
CA ALA A 236 8.03 4.31 6.00
C ALA A 236 8.14 4.06 4.48
N GLY A 237 8.18 2.79 4.05
CA GLY A 237 8.25 2.42 2.63
C GLY A 237 6.99 2.79 1.85
N ASN A 238 5.81 2.47 2.39
CA ASN A 238 4.54 2.71 1.70
C ASN A 238 4.20 4.20 1.55
N SER A 239 4.71 5.07 2.45
CA SER A 239 4.53 6.52 2.33
C SER A 239 5.25 7.14 1.12
N TYR A 240 6.28 6.50 0.59
CA TYR A 240 6.94 6.91 -0.66
C TYR A 240 6.15 6.48 -1.91
N ARG A 241 5.29 5.47 -1.77
CA ARG A 241 4.49 4.93 -2.88
C ARG A 241 3.14 5.62 -3.01
N LEU A 242 2.38 5.79 -1.92
CA LEU A 242 1.02 6.30 -1.94
C LEU A 242 0.93 7.71 -2.53
N GLY A 243 -0.06 7.93 -3.42
CA GLY A 243 -0.30 9.21 -4.06
C GLY A 243 0.66 9.56 -5.20
N ALA A 244 1.51 8.63 -5.63
CA ALA A 244 2.46 8.84 -6.71
C ALA A 244 2.39 7.73 -7.77
N ASN A 245 2.48 8.10 -9.04
CA ASN A 245 2.36 7.22 -10.19
C ASN A 245 1.04 6.42 -10.14
N GLU A 246 0.99 5.12 -10.37
CA GLU A 246 -0.25 4.33 -10.35
C GLU A 246 -0.69 3.85 -8.96
N ALA A 247 0.01 4.25 -7.90
CA ALA A 247 -0.37 3.90 -6.55
C ALA A 247 -1.64 4.66 -6.11
N PRO A 248 -2.53 4.07 -5.30
CA PRO A 248 -3.72 4.75 -4.83
C PRO A 248 -3.37 5.99 -3.98
N PRO A 249 -4.25 7.01 -3.93
CA PRO A 249 -4.05 8.16 -3.06
C PRO A 249 -4.10 7.76 -1.57
N ALA A 250 -3.59 8.64 -0.70
CA ALA A 250 -3.66 8.44 0.75
C ALA A 250 -5.10 8.59 1.30
N ILE A 251 -5.97 9.29 0.59
CA ILE A 251 -7.39 9.47 0.93
C ILE A 251 -8.13 8.16 0.70
N LEU A 252 -8.71 7.60 1.75
CA LEU A 252 -9.54 6.41 1.62
C LEU A 252 -10.90 6.77 1.02
N SER A 253 -11.22 6.14 -0.09
CA SER A 253 -12.50 6.22 -0.80
C SER A 253 -12.80 4.88 -1.44
N ILE A 254 -14.04 4.69 -1.91
CA ILE A 254 -14.48 3.46 -2.57
C ILE A 254 -14.90 3.75 -4.00
N PHE A 255 -14.37 2.97 -4.92
CA PHE A 255 -14.84 2.87 -6.30
C PHE A 255 -15.86 1.73 -6.41
N LEU A 256 -17.04 2.01 -6.99
CA LEU A 256 -18.10 1.03 -7.22
C LEU A 256 -18.41 0.80 -8.70
N GLY A 257 -18.07 1.75 -9.54
CA GLY A 257 -18.54 1.84 -10.91
C GLY A 257 -19.87 2.61 -11.04
N ARG A 258 -20.07 3.25 -12.19
CA ARG A 258 -21.18 4.20 -12.42
C ARG A 258 -22.55 3.58 -12.27
N GLN A 259 -22.73 2.34 -12.71
CA GLN A 259 -24.03 1.66 -12.67
C GLN A 259 -24.48 1.40 -11.24
N LEU A 260 -23.59 0.85 -10.40
CA LEU A 260 -23.92 0.55 -9.00
C LEU A 260 -24.12 1.83 -8.19
N SER A 261 -23.31 2.85 -8.41
CA SER A 261 -23.47 4.17 -7.81
C SER A 261 -24.83 4.78 -8.16
N SER A 262 -25.26 4.70 -9.43
CA SER A 262 -26.57 5.20 -9.86
C SER A 262 -27.75 4.48 -9.15
N ILE A 263 -27.66 3.16 -8.97
CA ILE A 263 -28.69 2.39 -8.25
C ILE A 263 -28.76 2.83 -6.78
N LEU A 264 -27.62 3.04 -6.12
CA LEU A 264 -27.60 3.52 -4.74
C LEU A 264 -28.21 4.93 -4.63
N ASP A 265 -27.95 5.80 -5.60
CA ASP A 265 -28.52 7.15 -5.65
C ASP A 265 -30.03 7.13 -5.90
N GLU A 266 -30.54 6.21 -6.72
CA GLU A 266 -31.98 6.01 -6.90
C GLU A 266 -32.63 5.55 -5.60
N ILE A 267 -32.01 4.61 -4.86
CA ILE A 267 -32.51 4.17 -3.55
C ILE A 267 -32.52 5.33 -2.53
N ALA A 268 -31.44 6.15 -2.52
CA ALA A 268 -31.34 7.28 -1.60
C ALA A 268 -32.40 8.35 -1.83
N LYS A 269 -32.79 8.60 -3.09
CA LYS A 269 -33.80 9.63 -3.49
C LYS A 269 -35.24 9.26 -3.17
N GLN A 270 -35.54 8.00 -2.86
CA GLN A 270 -36.90 7.58 -2.53
C GLN A 270 -37.39 8.30 -1.27
N ALA A 271 -38.68 8.69 -1.22
CA ALA A 271 -39.24 9.45 -0.10
C ALA A 271 -39.16 8.66 1.22
N SER A 272 -38.82 9.33 2.31
CA SER A 272 -38.79 8.76 3.66
C SER A 272 -40.15 8.90 4.31
N GLY A 273 -41.04 7.92 4.07
CA GLY A 273 -42.35 7.82 4.74
C GLY A 273 -42.37 6.74 5.83
N SER A 274 -43.30 6.84 6.79
CA SER A 274 -43.43 5.87 7.89
C SER A 274 -43.87 4.46 7.45
N ARG A 275 -44.31 4.30 6.22
CA ARG A 275 -44.56 3.00 5.54
C ARG A 275 -44.26 3.16 4.06
N MET A 276 -43.55 2.19 3.49
CA MET A 276 -43.30 2.15 2.05
C MET A 276 -44.62 2.11 1.27
N SER A 277 -44.79 3.05 0.33
CA SER A 277 -45.90 3.02 -0.63
C SER A 277 -45.76 1.85 -1.60
N ALA A 278 -46.84 1.50 -2.32
CA ALA A 278 -46.79 0.46 -3.35
C ALA A 278 -45.81 0.82 -4.48
N ASP A 279 -45.70 2.11 -4.83
CA ASP A 279 -44.80 2.61 -5.87
C ASP A 279 -43.32 2.52 -5.43
N GLU A 280 -42.99 2.83 -4.16
CA GLU A 280 -41.64 2.67 -3.60
C GLU A 280 -41.20 1.21 -3.57
N LYS A 281 -42.12 0.29 -3.20
CA LYS A 281 -41.86 -1.16 -3.26
C LYS A 281 -41.58 -1.64 -4.68
N THR A 282 -42.31 -1.10 -5.66
CA THR A 282 -42.12 -1.44 -7.08
C THR A 282 -40.81 -0.89 -7.62
N THR A 283 -40.46 0.37 -7.33
CA THR A 283 -39.23 1.01 -7.74
C THR A 283 -38.00 0.31 -7.14
N LEU A 284 -38.09 -0.06 -5.86
CA LEU A 284 -37.05 -0.85 -5.19
C LEU A 284 -36.87 -2.21 -5.86
N LYS A 285 -37.94 -2.93 -6.14
CA LYS A 285 -37.88 -4.23 -6.81
C LYS A 285 -37.23 -4.12 -8.18
N LEU A 286 -37.59 -3.11 -8.97
CA LEU A 286 -36.98 -2.84 -10.28
C LEU A 286 -35.50 -2.46 -10.16
N GLY A 287 -35.10 -1.64 -9.18
CA GLY A 287 -33.71 -1.30 -8.90
C GLY A 287 -32.87 -2.53 -8.53
N ILE A 288 -33.40 -3.37 -7.63
CA ILE A 288 -32.74 -4.62 -7.20
C ILE A 288 -32.65 -5.64 -8.34
N GLU A 289 -33.62 -5.72 -9.22
CA GLU A 289 -33.64 -6.62 -10.39
C GLU A 289 -32.58 -6.22 -11.44
N ARG A 290 -32.14 -4.96 -11.49
CA ARG A 290 -31.06 -4.48 -12.38
C ARG A 290 -29.65 -4.78 -11.88
N ILE A 291 -29.47 -5.15 -10.62
CA ILE A 291 -28.14 -5.41 -10.03
C ILE A 291 -27.31 -6.43 -10.82
N PRO A 292 -27.84 -7.51 -11.41
CA PRO A 292 -27.05 -8.45 -12.20
C PRO A 292 -26.38 -7.86 -13.46
N GLU A 293 -26.85 -6.73 -13.99
CA GLU A 293 -26.26 -6.07 -15.18
C GLU A 293 -24.96 -5.32 -14.86
N ILE A 294 -24.60 -5.16 -13.59
CA ILE A 294 -23.48 -4.35 -13.09
C ILE A 294 -22.10 -4.94 -13.42
N LEU A 295 -22.01 -6.22 -13.78
CA LEU A 295 -20.76 -6.94 -13.98
C LEU A 295 -19.94 -6.50 -15.21
N LEU A 296 -20.39 -5.49 -15.94
CA LEU A 296 -19.79 -5.06 -17.23
C LEU A 296 -19.08 -3.69 -17.17
N ASP A 297 -18.85 -3.13 -15.98
CA ASP A 297 -18.12 -1.86 -15.88
C ASP A 297 -16.61 -2.08 -16.09
N THR A 298 -16.08 -1.54 -17.20
CA THR A 298 -14.68 -1.62 -17.62
C THR A 298 -13.88 -0.36 -17.29
N THR A 299 -14.41 0.53 -16.45
CA THR A 299 -13.75 1.78 -16.07
C THR A 299 -12.40 1.49 -15.38
N ASP A 300 -11.36 2.21 -15.77
CA ASP A 300 -10.05 2.14 -15.11
C ASP A 300 -10.15 2.59 -13.65
N ARG A 301 -10.03 1.65 -12.72
CA ARG A 301 -10.12 1.87 -11.27
C ARG A 301 -8.77 2.21 -10.62
N ASN A 302 -7.67 2.09 -11.38
CA ASN A 302 -6.32 2.18 -10.84
C ASN A 302 -6.00 3.57 -10.25
N ARG A 303 -6.59 4.62 -10.84
CA ARG A 303 -6.36 6.01 -10.46
C ARG A 303 -7.48 6.61 -9.59
N THR A 304 -8.48 5.82 -9.20
CA THR A 304 -9.66 6.35 -8.51
C THR A 304 -9.54 6.23 -7.01
N SER A 305 -9.63 5.04 -6.46
CA SER A 305 -9.81 4.80 -5.03
C SER A 305 -8.92 3.67 -4.52
N PRO A 306 -8.45 3.77 -3.26
CA PRO A 306 -7.68 2.71 -2.62
C PRO A 306 -8.48 1.43 -2.36
N PHE A 307 -9.81 1.53 -2.32
CA PHE A 307 -10.72 0.42 -2.08
C PHE A 307 -11.69 0.34 -3.27
N ALA A 308 -11.61 -0.73 -4.06
CA ALA A 308 -12.37 -0.85 -5.30
C ALA A 308 -13.23 -2.13 -5.32
N PHE A 309 -14.51 -2.00 -5.69
CA PHE A 309 -15.37 -3.14 -5.97
C PHE A 309 -15.09 -3.67 -7.38
N THR A 310 -14.84 -4.98 -7.51
CA THR A 310 -14.47 -5.61 -8.77
C THR A 310 -15.46 -6.68 -9.23
N GLY A 311 -16.75 -6.50 -8.88
CA GLY A 311 -17.85 -7.34 -9.31
C GLY A 311 -18.24 -8.47 -8.36
N ASN A 312 -17.29 -9.04 -7.61
CA ASN A 312 -17.54 -10.10 -6.64
C ASN A 312 -16.62 -10.07 -5.41
N ARG A 313 -15.82 -9.02 -5.27
CA ARG A 313 -14.88 -8.79 -4.19
C ARG A 313 -14.52 -7.33 -4.09
N PHE A 314 -13.90 -6.94 -3.00
CA PHE A 314 -13.25 -5.65 -2.85
C PHE A 314 -11.73 -5.82 -2.92
N GLU A 315 -11.09 -4.97 -3.69
CA GLU A 315 -9.65 -4.88 -3.82
C GLU A 315 -9.15 -3.72 -2.96
N PHE A 316 -8.39 -4.02 -1.91
CA PHE A 316 -7.70 -3.02 -1.10
C PHE A 316 -6.27 -2.85 -1.62
N ARG A 317 -6.04 -1.79 -2.38
CA ARG A 317 -4.85 -1.53 -3.18
C ARG A 317 -3.74 -0.79 -2.44
N ALA A 318 -4.06 -0.25 -1.26
CA ALA A 318 -3.18 0.63 -0.52
C ALA A 318 -2.14 -0.09 0.34
N ALA A 319 -2.18 -1.42 0.47
CA ALA A 319 -1.15 -2.17 1.18
C ALA A 319 0.16 -2.21 0.40
N GLY A 320 1.28 -2.06 1.10
CA GLY A 320 2.61 -2.07 0.50
C GLY A 320 3.13 -3.48 0.21
N SER A 321 4.01 -3.61 -0.78
CA SER A 321 4.57 -4.91 -1.22
C SER A 321 5.38 -5.63 -0.14
N SER A 322 6.02 -4.91 0.78
CA SER A 322 6.78 -5.50 1.89
C SER A 322 5.91 -5.87 3.09
N ALA A 323 4.64 -5.43 3.13
CA ALA A 323 3.77 -5.60 4.28
C ALA A 323 3.31 -7.05 4.48
N ASN A 324 2.99 -7.40 5.73
CA ASN A 324 2.21 -8.58 6.04
C ASN A 324 0.72 -8.28 5.79
N CYS A 325 0.03 -9.09 4.97
CA CYS A 325 -1.40 -8.92 4.67
C CYS A 325 -2.26 -8.90 5.94
N ALA A 326 -1.83 -9.56 7.01
CA ALA A 326 -2.58 -9.62 8.26
C ALA A 326 -2.88 -8.24 8.84
N ALA A 327 -2.00 -7.24 8.70
CA ALA A 327 -2.23 -5.90 9.24
C ALA A 327 -3.52 -5.28 8.68
N ALA A 328 -3.67 -5.26 7.35
CA ALA A 328 -4.87 -4.78 6.69
C ALA A 328 -6.09 -5.70 6.94
N MET A 329 -5.89 -7.02 6.92
CA MET A 329 -6.98 -7.98 7.09
C MET A 329 -7.55 -7.99 8.52
N ILE A 330 -6.75 -7.75 9.56
CA ILE A 330 -7.22 -7.56 10.94
C ILE A 330 -8.14 -6.34 11.00
N ALA A 331 -7.70 -5.20 10.46
CA ALA A 331 -8.47 -3.96 10.49
C ALA A 331 -9.80 -4.10 9.70
N ILE A 332 -9.76 -4.62 8.48
CA ILE A 332 -10.94 -4.79 7.61
C ILE A 332 -11.95 -5.75 8.25
N ASN A 333 -11.52 -6.94 8.70
CA ASN A 333 -12.45 -7.93 9.24
C ASN A 333 -13.00 -7.53 10.61
N ALA A 334 -12.21 -6.89 11.47
CA ALA A 334 -12.68 -6.37 12.75
C ALA A 334 -13.68 -5.23 12.56
N ALA A 335 -13.37 -4.25 11.70
CA ALA A 335 -14.26 -3.14 11.39
C ALA A 335 -15.56 -3.61 10.71
N MET A 336 -15.47 -4.64 9.85
CA MET A 336 -16.65 -5.24 9.22
C MET A 336 -17.52 -5.96 10.25
N ALA A 337 -16.93 -6.70 11.19
CA ALA A 337 -17.67 -7.34 12.28
C ALA A 337 -18.43 -6.30 13.13
N ASN A 338 -17.75 -5.25 13.54
CA ASN A 338 -18.33 -4.15 14.30
C ASN A 338 -19.51 -3.50 13.54
N GLN A 339 -19.31 -3.17 12.26
CA GLN A 339 -20.36 -2.56 11.43
C GLN A 339 -21.56 -3.49 11.22
N LEU A 340 -21.35 -4.79 11.01
CA LEU A 340 -22.44 -5.77 10.88
C LEU A 340 -23.22 -5.95 12.18
N ASN A 341 -22.55 -5.91 13.34
CA ASN A 341 -23.21 -5.93 14.66
C ASN A 341 -24.09 -4.70 14.87
N GLU A 342 -23.62 -3.50 14.52
CA GLU A 342 -24.40 -2.27 14.58
C GLU A 342 -25.62 -2.31 13.63
N PHE A 343 -25.41 -2.78 12.39
CA PHE A 343 -26.50 -2.97 11.43
C PHE A 343 -27.56 -3.91 11.98
N LYS A 344 -27.14 -5.07 12.50
CA LYS A 344 -28.08 -6.07 13.05
C LYS A 344 -28.85 -5.51 14.24
N ALA A 345 -28.19 -4.80 15.15
CA ALA A 345 -28.84 -4.17 16.29
C ALA A 345 -29.89 -3.11 15.84
N SER A 346 -29.60 -2.32 14.80
CA SER A 346 -30.54 -1.34 14.26
C SER A 346 -31.77 -2.01 13.64
N VAL A 347 -31.57 -3.10 12.90
CA VAL A 347 -32.67 -3.88 12.31
C VAL A 347 -33.54 -4.54 13.41
N ASP A 348 -32.91 -5.15 14.40
CA ASP A 348 -33.63 -5.80 15.51
C ASP A 348 -34.48 -4.80 16.28
N LYS A 349 -33.91 -3.63 16.61
CA LYS A 349 -34.64 -2.56 17.28
C LYS A 349 -35.87 -2.10 16.46
N ALA A 350 -35.70 -1.90 15.14
CA ALA A 350 -36.84 -1.52 14.29
C ALA A 350 -37.91 -2.61 14.24
N MET A 351 -37.51 -3.89 14.31
CA MET A 351 -38.49 -5.02 14.39
C MET A 351 -39.21 -5.07 15.75
N GLU A 352 -38.52 -4.80 16.85
CA GLU A 352 -39.10 -4.69 18.20
C GLU A 352 -40.13 -3.54 18.27
N ASP A 353 -39.86 -2.43 17.55
CA ASP A 353 -40.77 -1.29 17.40
C ASP A 353 -41.99 -1.59 16.46
N GLY A 354 -42.13 -2.84 15.98
CA GLY A 354 -43.25 -3.32 15.18
C GLY A 354 -43.07 -3.17 13.67
N THR A 355 -41.90 -2.82 13.17
CA THR A 355 -41.62 -2.78 11.73
C THR A 355 -41.41 -4.21 11.19
N SER A 356 -41.92 -4.51 9.98
CA SER A 356 -41.64 -5.81 9.36
C SER A 356 -40.17 -5.96 9.04
N LYS A 357 -39.64 -7.20 9.07
CA LYS A 357 -38.24 -7.49 8.84
C LYS A 357 -37.69 -6.85 7.55
N ASP A 358 -38.38 -7.05 6.43
CA ASP A 358 -37.92 -6.57 5.12
C ASP A 358 -37.92 -5.03 5.05
N GLU A 359 -38.87 -4.39 5.68
CA GLU A 359 -38.96 -2.93 5.80
C GLU A 359 -37.88 -2.37 6.76
N ALA A 360 -37.59 -3.05 7.88
CA ALA A 360 -36.55 -2.69 8.82
C ALA A 360 -35.16 -2.76 8.15
N VAL A 361 -34.88 -3.85 7.45
CA VAL A 361 -33.63 -4.02 6.67
C VAL A 361 -33.50 -2.90 5.64
N PHE A 362 -34.52 -2.68 4.84
CA PHE A 362 -34.48 -1.68 3.76
C PHE A 362 -34.28 -0.25 4.29
N ARG A 363 -35.03 0.13 5.33
CA ARG A 363 -34.91 1.47 5.94
C ARG A 363 -33.50 1.72 6.49
N THR A 364 -32.94 0.73 7.20
CA THR A 364 -31.59 0.82 7.74
C THR A 364 -30.55 0.94 6.61
N LEU A 365 -30.70 0.15 5.53
CA LEU A 365 -29.79 0.24 4.38
C LEU A 365 -29.87 1.61 3.70
N LYS A 366 -31.06 2.16 3.53
CA LYS A 366 -31.24 3.49 2.93
C LYS A 366 -30.57 4.58 3.76
N GLU A 367 -30.74 4.56 5.08
CA GLU A 367 -30.07 5.50 5.99
C GLU A 367 -28.54 5.39 5.86
N MET A 368 -28.01 4.16 5.75
CA MET A 368 -26.58 3.92 5.58
C MET A 368 -26.06 4.35 4.21
N ILE A 369 -26.83 4.15 3.12
CA ILE A 369 -26.48 4.61 1.77
C ILE A 369 -26.30 6.13 1.76
N ILE A 370 -27.22 6.86 2.39
CA ILE A 370 -27.17 8.32 2.51
C ILE A 370 -25.96 8.74 3.37
N ALA A 371 -25.78 8.12 4.53
CA ALA A 371 -24.69 8.45 5.45
C ALA A 371 -23.30 8.15 4.89
N SER A 372 -23.15 7.11 4.08
CA SER A 372 -21.88 6.69 3.47
C SER A 372 -21.64 7.26 2.07
N GLU A 373 -22.51 8.14 1.56
CA GLU A 373 -22.34 8.78 0.26
C GLU A 373 -20.97 9.46 0.11
N PRO A 374 -20.43 10.16 1.14
CA PRO A 374 -19.14 10.85 1.03
C PRO A 374 -17.95 9.95 0.66
N ILE A 375 -18.00 8.64 0.98
CA ILE A 375 -16.87 7.72 0.74
C ILE A 375 -16.79 7.25 -0.72
N ARG A 376 -17.86 7.39 -1.52
CA ARG A 376 -17.92 6.94 -2.90
C ARG A 376 -17.22 7.93 -3.83
N PHE A 377 -16.30 7.43 -4.66
CA PHE A 377 -15.57 8.25 -5.60
C PHE A 377 -15.18 7.48 -6.87
N GLU A 378 -15.37 8.11 -8.03
CA GLU A 378 -15.16 7.52 -9.36
C GLU A 378 -14.35 8.43 -10.31
N GLY A 379 -13.71 9.46 -9.77
CA GLY A 379 -12.92 10.43 -10.51
C GLY A 379 -11.42 10.16 -10.44
N ASP A 380 -10.63 11.17 -10.84
CA ASP A 380 -9.17 11.13 -10.71
C ASP A 380 -8.74 11.40 -9.26
N GLY A 381 -8.27 10.35 -8.59
CA GLY A 381 -7.81 10.37 -7.19
C GLY A 381 -6.55 11.20 -6.93
N TYR A 382 -5.83 11.62 -7.97
CA TYR A 382 -4.61 12.44 -7.84
C TYR A 382 -4.86 13.94 -7.94
N SER A 383 -6.04 14.34 -8.42
CA SER A 383 -6.34 15.75 -8.68
C SER A 383 -6.39 16.57 -7.39
N GLU A 384 -5.99 17.83 -7.47
CA GLU A 384 -6.14 18.77 -6.35
C GLU A 384 -7.60 19.06 -6.04
N GLU A 385 -8.47 19.03 -7.06
CA GLU A 385 -9.92 19.13 -6.91
C GLU A 385 -10.47 18.01 -6.01
N TRP A 386 -9.95 16.77 -6.19
CA TRP A 386 -10.34 15.67 -5.32
C TRP A 386 -9.91 15.88 -3.87
N LYS A 387 -8.71 16.35 -3.63
CA LYS A 387 -8.23 16.62 -2.25
C LYS A 387 -9.12 17.66 -1.55
N GLN A 388 -9.53 18.71 -2.27
CA GLN A 388 -10.44 19.72 -1.75
C GLN A 388 -11.85 19.18 -1.53
N GLU A 389 -12.35 18.37 -2.46
CA GLU A 389 -13.66 17.74 -2.36
C GLU A 389 -13.70 16.71 -1.21
N ALA A 390 -12.68 15.89 -1.06
CA ALA A 390 -12.55 14.93 0.03
C ALA A 390 -12.59 15.65 1.40
N ALA A 391 -11.87 16.76 1.54
CA ALA A 391 -11.91 17.56 2.76
C ALA A 391 -13.32 18.12 3.04
N ARG A 392 -14.05 18.60 2.02
CA ARG A 392 -15.45 19.05 2.16
C ARG A 392 -16.39 17.90 2.58
N ARG A 393 -16.12 16.69 2.14
CA ARG A 393 -16.86 15.47 2.51
C ARG A 393 -16.48 14.91 3.88
N GLY A 394 -15.50 15.50 4.58
CA GLY A 394 -14.99 15.02 5.87
C GLY A 394 -14.07 13.80 5.76
N LEU A 395 -13.50 13.54 4.56
CA LEU A 395 -12.51 12.51 4.37
C LEU A 395 -11.11 13.04 4.72
N THR A 396 -10.30 12.20 5.35
CA THR A 396 -8.97 12.57 5.82
C THR A 396 -7.90 12.29 4.75
N ASN A 397 -6.91 13.17 4.67
CA ASN A 397 -5.71 13.00 3.84
C ASN A 397 -4.47 12.99 4.75
N ILE A 398 -4.21 11.86 5.40
CA ILE A 398 -3.11 11.71 6.34
C ILE A 398 -1.86 11.25 5.58
N CYS A 399 -0.91 12.17 5.37
CA CYS A 399 0.30 11.90 4.61
C CYS A 399 1.45 11.37 5.49
N HIS A 400 1.53 11.78 6.75
CA HIS A 400 2.62 11.44 7.67
C HIS A 400 2.38 10.11 8.39
N VAL A 401 3.42 9.27 8.44
CA VAL A 401 3.31 7.92 9.01
C VAL A 401 3.05 7.95 10.52
N PRO A 402 3.77 8.73 11.35
CA PRO A 402 3.49 8.77 12.79
C PRO A 402 2.06 9.24 13.09
N GLU A 403 1.57 10.24 12.37
CA GLU A 403 0.19 10.72 12.49
C GLU A 403 -0.82 9.61 12.17
N ALA A 404 -0.62 8.92 11.02
CA ALA A 404 -1.49 7.80 10.64
C ALA A 404 -1.52 6.69 11.68
N LEU A 405 -0.36 6.32 12.24
CA LEU A 405 -0.25 5.27 13.26
C LEU A 405 -0.98 5.62 14.56
N MET A 406 -1.10 6.90 14.92
CA MET A 406 -1.85 7.30 16.13
C MET A 406 -3.32 6.89 16.07
N HIS A 407 -3.87 6.72 14.89
CA HIS A 407 -5.26 6.25 14.72
C HIS A 407 -5.48 4.76 15.06
N PHE A 408 -4.44 4.01 15.40
CA PHE A 408 -4.62 2.68 15.98
C PHE A 408 -5.25 2.70 17.37
N VAL A 409 -5.13 3.83 18.09
CA VAL A 409 -5.58 3.97 19.49
C VAL A 409 -6.58 5.10 19.69
N ASP A 410 -7.15 5.65 18.61
CA ASP A 410 -8.27 6.58 18.72
C ASP A 410 -9.57 5.89 19.20
N ASP A 411 -10.57 6.65 19.55
CA ASP A 411 -11.82 6.13 20.12
C ASP A 411 -12.52 5.17 19.16
N GLN A 412 -12.46 5.43 17.84
CA GLN A 412 -13.07 4.56 16.83
C GLN A 412 -12.31 3.23 16.72
N ALA A 413 -10.99 3.25 16.67
CA ALA A 413 -10.17 2.03 16.64
C ALA A 413 -10.36 1.19 17.92
N ARG A 414 -10.43 1.84 19.10
CA ARG A 414 -10.73 1.18 20.38
C ARG A 414 -12.11 0.52 20.36
N SER A 415 -13.11 1.23 19.88
CA SER A 415 -14.47 0.70 19.72
C SER A 415 -14.47 -0.58 18.86
N VAL A 416 -13.73 -0.60 17.78
CA VAL A 416 -13.60 -1.77 16.90
C VAL A 416 -12.77 -2.88 17.56
N PHE A 417 -11.54 -2.60 17.95
CA PHE A 417 -10.60 -3.65 18.36
C PHE A 417 -10.88 -4.23 19.74
N ILE A 418 -11.26 -3.39 20.70
CA ILE A 418 -11.58 -3.82 22.05
C ILE A 418 -13.03 -4.30 22.12
N GLY A 419 -13.96 -3.61 21.45
CA GLY A 419 -15.37 -4.02 21.37
C GLY A 419 -15.53 -5.41 20.77
N GLU A 420 -14.84 -5.71 19.69
CA GLU A 420 -14.84 -7.04 19.06
C GLU A 420 -13.83 -8.02 19.68
N ARG A 421 -13.16 -7.64 20.78
CA ARG A 421 -12.17 -8.47 21.51
C ARG A 421 -11.00 -8.97 20.66
N ILE A 422 -10.58 -8.17 19.69
CA ILE A 422 -9.41 -8.47 18.85
C ILE A 422 -8.13 -8.23 19.64
N PHE A 423 -8.03 -7.07 20.29
CA PHE A 423 -6.95 -6.66 21.18
C PHE A 423 -7.50 -6.26 22.55
N ASN A 424 -6.69 -6.40 23.59
CA ASN A 424 -6.84 -5.67 24.83
C ASN A 424 -6.06 -4.34 24.77
N GLU A 425 -6.22 -3.47 25.78
CA GLU A 425 -5.55 -2.16 25.84
C GLU A 425 -4.02 -2.27 25.76
N THR A 426 -3.45 -3.24 26.45
CA THR A 426 -1.99 -3.46 26.50
C THR A 426 -1.49 -3.90 25.12
N GLU A 427 -2.15 -4.86 24.47
CA GLU A 427 -1.79 -5.34 23.14
C GLU A 427 -1.86 -4.20 22.11
N LEU A 428 -2.90 -3.37 22.17
CA LEU A 428 -3.13 -2.29 21.22
C LEU A 428 -2.06 -1.19 21.36
N ASN A 429 -1.79 -0.74 22.58
CA ASN A 429 -0.77 0.27 22.85
C ASN A 429 0.64 -0.22 22.52
N SER A 430 0.97 -1.48 22.85
CA SER A 430 2.27 -2.07 22.51
C SER A 430 2.49 -2.17 21.00
N ARG A 431 1.44 -2.44 20.21
CA ARG A 431 1.54 -2.45 18.74
C ARG A 431 1.81 -1.07 18.17
N LEU A 432 1.14 -0.04 18.69
CA LEU A 432 1.44 1.33 18.29
C LEU A 432 2.90 1.68 18.57
N GLU A 433 3.40 1.36 19.76
CA GLU A 433 4.80 1.60 20.14
C GLU A 433 5.75 0.92 19.15
N VAL A 434 5.56 -0.38 18.88
CA VAL A 434 6.38 -1.16 17.96
C VAL A 434 6.35 -0.58 16.53
N GLU A 435 5.21 -0.15 16.02
CA GLU A 435 5.12 0.41 14.66
C GLU A 435 5.79 1.80 14.56
N LEU A 436 5.68 2.65 15.61
CA LEU A 436 6.40 3.92 15.68
C LEU A 436 7.92 3.72 15.81
N GLU A 437 8.36 2.73 16.57
CA GLU A 437 9.78 2.35 16.66
C GLU A 437 10.31 1.82 15.32
N LYS A 438 9.56 0.96 14.63
CA LYS A 438 9.93 0.47 13.29
C LYS A 438 10.07 1.60 12.30
N PHE A 439 9.14 2.57 12.30
CA PHE A 439 9.25 3.77 11.47
C PHE A 439 10.54 4.53 11.78
N THR A 440 10.77 4.84 13.05
CA THR A 440 11.99 5.55 13.51
C THR A 440 13.27 4.83 13.09
N MET A 441 13.34 3.51 13.30
CA MET A 441 14.51 2.72 12.93
C MET A 441 14.76 2.71 11.41
N LYS A 442 13.71 2.60 10.59
CA LYS A 442 13.86 2.66 9.12
C LYS A 442 14.43 4.00 8.65
N VAL A 443 13.86 5.11 9.10
CA VAL A 443 14.36 6.45 8.76
C VAL A 443 15.78 6.67 9.30
N GLN A 444 16.08 6.14 10.49
CA GLN A 444 17.43 6.18 11.06
C GLN A 444 18.44 5.43 10.19
N ILE A 445 18.11 4.22 9.74
CA ILE A 445 19.00 3.42 8.87
C ILE A 445 19.22 4.15 7.55
N GLU A 446 18.16 4.60 6.88
CA GLU A 446 18.26 5.35 5.63
C GLU A 446 19.13 6.60 5.77
N SER A 447 18.91 7.39 6.82
CA SER A 447 19.70 8.61 7.08
C SER A 447 21.19 8.33 7.33
N ARG A 448 21.52 7.22 8.00
CA ARG A 448 22.90 6.82 8.23
C ARG A 448 23.58 6.34 6.96
N VAL A 449 22.87 5.50 6.18
CA VAL A 449 23.39 4.97 4.91
C VAL A 449 23.60 6.10 3.90
N LEU A 450 22.62 7.00 3.74
CA LEU A 450 22.76 8.16 2.88
C LEU A 450 23.94 9.05 3.28
N GLY A 451 24.07 9.36 4.57
CA GLY A 451 25.17 10.18 5.08
C GLY A 451 26.54 9.56 4.83
N ASP A 452 26.67 8.24 5.03
CA ASP A 452 27.91 7.50 4.76
C ASP A 452 28.27 7.53 3.27
N LEU A 453 27.32 7.16 2.39
CA LEU A 453 27.54 7.16 0.95
C LEU A 453 27.86 8.57 0.42
N ALA A 454 27.14 9.58 0.89
CA ALA A 454 27.37 10.97 0.48
C ALA A 454 28.79 11.44 0.81
N ILE A 455 29.26 11.19 2.04
CA ILE A 455 30.55 11.69 2.51
C ILE A 455 31.74 10.83 2.03
N ASN A 456 31.58 9.50 1.99
CA ASN A 456 32.70 8.59 1.75
C ASN A 456 32.81 8.12 0.29
N HIS A 457 31.74 8.30 -0.52
CA HIS A 457 31.74 7.91 -1.94
C HIS A 457 31.51 9.11 -2.85
N ILE A 458 30.41 9.83 -2.71
CA ILE A 458 30.01 10.87 -3.67
C ILE A 458 30.89 12.12 -3.59
N VAL A 459 31.11 12.67 -2.39
CA VAL A 459 31.93 13.88 -2.21
C VAL A 459 33.38 13.66 -2.69
N PRO A 460 34.09 12.57 -2.34
CA PRO A 460 35.42 12.32 -2.87
C PRO A 460 35.46 12.19 -4.38
N THR A 461 34.49 11.54 -5.00
CA THR A 461 34.37 11.38 -6.45
C THR A 461 34.16 12.72 -7.14
N ALA A 462 33.24 13.55 -6.65
CA ALA A 462 33.00 14.89 -7.19
C ALA A 462 34.23 15.79 -7.10
N VAL A 463 34.96 15.75 -5.98
CA VAL A 463 36.24 16.48 -5.81
C VAL A 463 37.34 15.96 -6.76
N SER A 464 37.40 14.63 -6.99
CA SER A 464 38.33 14.05 -7.95
C SER A 464 38.06 14.52 -9.38
N TYR A 465 36.78 14.55 -9.78
CA TYR A 465 36.41 15.10 -11.09
C TYR A 465 36.71 16.59 -11.22
N GLN A 466 36.45 17.36 -10.17
CA GLN A 466 36.80 18.77 -10.12
C GLN A 466 38.30 19.01 -10.32
N ASN A 467 39.17 18.15 -9.77
CA ASN A 467 40.60 18.21 -9.99
C ASN A 467 40.98 17.99 -11.47
N ARG A 468 40.34 17.05 -12.18
CA ARG A 468 40.50 16.86 -13.63
C ARG A 468 40.12 18.11 -14.41
N LEU A 469 39.02 18.78 -14.05
CA LEU A 469 38.58 20.03 -14.68
C LEU A 469 39.56 21.18 -14.42
N LEU A 470 40.10 21.29 -13.19
CA LEU A 470 41.09 22.31 -12.84
C LEU A 470 42.41 22.11 -13.59
N GLU A 471 42.85 20.85 -13.78
CA GLU A 471 44.02 20.53 -14.60
C GLU A 471 43.81 20.92 -16.07
N ASN A 472 42.63 20.63 -16.63
CA ASN A 472 42.27 21.05 -17.97
C ASN A 472 42.26 22.57 -18.12
N LEU A 473 41.75 23.33 -17.13
CA LEU A 473 41.82 24.81 -17.13
C LEU A 473 43.26 25.34 -17.12
N ARG A 474 44.18 24.69 -16.41
CA ARG A 474 45.62 25.06 -16.44
C ARG A 474 46.19 24.87 -17.83
N GLY A 475 45.95 23.73 -18.47
CA GLY A 475 46.40 23.45 -19.85
C GLY A 475 45.82 24.45 -20.87
N LEU A 476 44.52 24.80 -20.76
CA LEU A 476 43.93 25.84 -21.63
C LEU A 476 44.62 27.20 -21.44
N ARG A 477 44.90 27.60 -20.19
CA ARG A 477 45.54 28.87 -19.87
C ARG A 477 46.98 28.94 -20.40
N GLU A 478 47.69 27.82 -20.46
CA GLU A 478 49.06 27.73 -20.97
C GLU A 478 49.10 27.69 -22.50
N THR A 479 48.02 27.30 -23.17
CA THR A 479 47.97 27.06 -24.61
C THR A 479 47.38 28.24 -25.40
N PHE A 480 46.40 28.94 -24.86
CA PHE A 480 45.63 29.95 -25.56
C PHE A 480 45.92 31.37 -25.06
N THR A 481 45.57 32.37 -25.86
CA THR A 481 45.63 33.79 -25.44
C THR A 481 44.66 34.04 -24.28
N PRO A 482 44.85 35.13 -23.48
CA PRO A 482 43.91 35.45 -22.38
C PRO A 482 42.44 35.58 -22.82
N GLU A 483 42.20 36.14 -24.00
CA GLU A 483 40.86 36.35 -24.55
C GLU A 483 40.21 35.00 -24.92
N GLU A 484 40.95 34.16 -25.66
CA GLU A 484 40.50 32.80 -26.01
C GLU A 484 40.32 31.95 -24.76
N TYR A 485 41.18 32.05 -23.76
CA TYR A 485 41.08 31.33 -22.50
C TYR A 485 39.77 31.70 -21.77
N GLU A 486 39.41 32.96 -21.67
CA GLU A 486 38.17 33.35 -21.00
C GLU A 486 36.91 32.77 -21.71
N GLU A 487 36.89 32.79 -23.04
CA GLU A 487 35.82 32.22 -23.85
C GLU A 487 35.77 30.70 -23.67
N LEU A 488 36.87 29.98 -23.89
CA LEU A 488 36.90 28.50 -23.87
C LEU A 488 36.78 27.88 -22.47
N SER A 489 37.06 28.63 -21.41
CA SER A 489 37.01 28.18 -20.02
C SER A 489 35.73 28.49 -19.27
N ALA A 490 34.83 29.33 -19.83
CA ALA A 490 33.67 29.85 -19.12
C ALA A 490 32.76 28.75 -18.55
N ASP A 491 32.35 27.78 -19.37
CA ASP A 491 31.48 26.69 -18.96
C ASP A 491 32.14 25.76 -17.93
N ARG A 492 33.47 25.49 -18.10
CA ARG A 492 34.20 24.65 -17.13
C ARG A 492 34.34 25.34 -15.78
N LYS A 493 34.56 26.66 -15.77
CA LYS A 493 34.56 27.45 -14.54
C LYS A 493 33.21 27.41 -13.81
N GLU A 494 32.10 27.47 -14.55
CA GLU A 494 30.77 27.38 -13.94
C GLU A 494 30.50 25.98 -13.40
N LEU A 495 30.81 24.91 -14.14
CA LEU A 495 30.72 23.53 -13.68
C LEU A 495 31.52 23.29 -12.38
N ILE A 496 32.74 23.81 -12.31
CA ILE A 496 33.55 23.71 -11.08
C ILE A 496 32.89 24.41 -9.90
N ARG A 497 32.26 25.59 -10.12
CA ARG A 497 31.52 26.32 -9.08
C ARG A 497 30.29 25.53 -8.62
N GLU A 498 29.55 24.94 -9.56
CA GLU A 498 28.35 24.16 -9.25
C GLU A 498 28.72 22.90 -8.43
N ILE A 499 29.74 22.14 -8.84
CA ILE A 499 30.25 21.01 -8.06
C ILE A 499 30.63 21.45 -6.64
N SER A 500 31.33 22.59 -6.50
CA SER A 500 31.73 23.12 -5.19
C SER A 500 30.51 23.49 -4.31
N ARG A 501 29.49 24.12 -4.90
CA ARG A 501 28.24 24.47 -4.19
C ARG A 501 27.53 23.23 -3.69
N ARG A 502 27.37 22.20 -4.55
CA ARG A 502 26.69 20.95 -4.20
C ARG A 502 27.47 20.14 -3.16
N VAL A 503 28.77 20.01 -3.29
CA VAL A 503 29.64 19.36 -2.28
C VAL A 503 29.51 20.05 -0.92
N THR A 504 29.48 21.39 -0.90
CA THR A 504 29.32 22.16 0.34
C THR A 504 27.94 21.93 0.94
N ALA A 505 26.88 21.98 0.13
CA ALA A 505 25.50 21.74 0.57
C ALA A 505 25.33 20.33 1.14
N ILE A 506 25.83 19.30 0.45
CA ILE A 506 25.79 17.90 0.92
C ILE A 506 26.47 17.79 2.29
N LYS A 507 27.69 18.28 2.44
CA LYS A 507 28.42 18.21 3.71
C LYS A 507 27.70 18.93 4.86
N MET A 508 27.14 20.10 4.58
CA MET A 508 26.37 20.89 5.55
C MET A 508 25.10 20.12 5.96
N GLN A 509 24.31 19.66 4.99
CA GLN A 509 23.05 18.97 5.27
C GLN A 509 23.24 17.61 5.96
N VAL A 510 24.28 16.85 5.62
CA VAL A 510 24.62 15.60 6.33
C VAL A 510 24.95 15.88 7.80
N ARG A 511 25.65 16.96 8.10
CA ARG A 511 25.93 17.40 9.50
C ARG A 511 24.62 17.78 10.21
N GLN A 512 23.78 18.60 9.58
CA GLN A 512 22.49 19.02 10.14
C GLN A 512 21.57 17.82 10.41
N MET A 513 21.44 16.89 9.43
CA MET A 513 20.71 15.64 9.57
C MET A 513 21.24 14.79 10.75
N THR A 514 22.56 14.74 10.90
CA THR A 514 23.18 13.99 12.00
C THR A 514 22.88 14.60 13.37
N GLU A 515 22.91 15.93 13.47
CA GLU A 515 22.54 16.62 14.73
C GLU A 515 21.04 16.46 15.03
N ALA A 516 20.15 16.66 14.05
CA ALA A 516 18.72 16.40 14.21
C ALA A 516 18.45 14.97 14.72
N ARG A 517 19.13 13.97 14.14
CA ARG A 517 19.03 12.58 14.57
C ARG A 517 19.52 12.38 16.02
N LYS A 518 20.62 13.03 16.43
CA LYS A 518 21.11 12.97 17.80
C LYS A 518 20.07 13.53 18.79
N VAL A 519 19.49 14.70 18.46
CA VAL A 519 18.44 15.32 19.28
C VAL A 519 17.25 14.37 19.42
N ALA A 520 16.73 13.84 18.30
CA ALA A 520 15.62 12.90 18.32
C ALA A 520 15.93 11.63 19.13
N ASN A 521 17.16 11.10 19.05
CA ASN A 521 17.56 9.89 19.79
C ASN A 521 17.58 10.07 21.31
N HIS A 522 17.75 11.29 21.82
CA HIS A 522 17.70 11.58 23.27
C HIS A 522 16.29 11.69 23.83
N MET A 523 15.27 11.63 22.99
CA MET A 523 13.88 11.62 23.44
C MET A 523 13.52 10.22 23.97
N ASP A 524 13.01 10.14 25.19
CA ASP A 524 12.60 8.87 25.81
C ASP A 524 11.24 8.40 25.26
N ASN A 525 10.34 9.33 24.96
CA ASN A 525 9.02 9.02 24.44
C ASN A 525 9.09 8.60 22.98
N TYR A 526 8.65 7.38 22.68
CA TYR A 526 8.68 6.79 21.33
C TYR A 526 7.84 7.57 20.32
N LYS A 527 6.73 8.17 20.75
CA LYS A 527 5.87 9.00 19.91
C LYS A 527 6.59 10.28 19.49
N ASP A 528 7.09 11.05 20.48
CA ASP A 528 7.79 12.31 20.23
C ASP A 528 9.03 12.07 19.33
N LYS A 529 9.74 10.96 19.58
CA LYS A 529 10.86 10.52 18.74
C LYS A 529 10.45 10.27 17.29
N ALA A 530 9.35 9.55 17.06
CA ALA A 530 8.87 9.25 15.71
C ALA A 530 8.46 10.52 14.97
N PHE A 531 7.76 11.45 15.62
CA PHE A 531 7.41 12.75 15.04
C PHE A 531 8.66 13.60 14.76
N ALA A 532 9.63 13.64 15.66
CA ALA A 532 10.89 14.33 15.41
C ALA A 532 11.66 13.76 14.22
N TYR A 533 11.67 12.42 14.04
CA TYR A 533 12.26 11.79 12.85
C TYR A 533 11.53 12.16 11.56
N GLU A 534 10.20 12.20 11.56
CA GLU A 534 9.41 12.61 10.39
C GLU A 534 9.67 14.07 10.01
N GLU A 535 9.66 14.98 11.00
CA GLU A 535 9.69 16.41 10.78
C GLU A 535 11.11 16.98 10.57
N THR A 536 12.11 16.43 11.28
CA THR A 536 13.45 17.03 11.33
C THR A 536 14.57 16.20 10.71
N VAL A 537 14.37 14.90 10.51
CA VAL A 537 15.39 14.01 9.91
C VAL A 537 15.03 13.67 8.47
N ARG A 538 13.81 13.20 8.24
CA ARG A 538 13.35 12.69 6.94
C ARG A 538 13.47 13.71 5.80
N PRO A 539 13.19 15.01 5.96
CA PRO A 539 13.32 15.98 4.88
C PRO A 539 14.74 16.07 4.30
N TYR A 540 15.77 15.80 5.10
CA TYR A 540 17.15 15.77 4.60
C TYR A 540 17.42 14.65 3.61
N LEU A 541 16.68 13.54 3.65
CA LEU A 541 16.87 12.43 2.71
C LEU A 541 16.66 12.90 1.26
N GLU A 542 15.57 13.61 1.00
CA GLU A 542 15.25 14.12 -0.33
C GLU A 542 16.16 15.31 -0.71
N SER A 543 16.44 16.20 0.22
CA SER A 543 17.27 17.38 -0.05
C SER A 543 18.73 17.01 -0.35
N ILE A 544 19.33 16.06 0.37
CA ILE A 544 20.68 15.56 0.09
C ILE A 544 20.68 14.78 -1.24
N ARG A 545 19.66 13.97 -1.47
CA ARG A 545 19.47 13.24 -2.73
C ARG A 545 19.47 14.18 -3.92
N ASP A 546 18.73 15.28 -3.89
CA ASP A 546 18.67 16.26 -4.99
C ASP A 546 20.07 16.74 -5.40
N HIS A 547 20.91 17.08 -4.43
CA HIS A 547 22.28 17.49 -4.72
C HIS A 547 23.13 16.37 -5.32
N ILE A 548 22.95 15.14 -4.85
CA ILE A 548 23.70 13.98 -5.36
C ILE A 548 23.25 13.62 -6.78
N ASP A 549 21.94 13.60 -7.04
CA ASP A 549 21.39 13.26 -8.35
C ASP A 549 21.81 14.28 -9.44
N HIS A 550 22.00 15.56 -9.08
CA HIS A 550 22.60 16.52 -9.99
C HIS A 550 24.10 16.27 -10.23
N LEU A 551 24.85 15.91 -9.20
CA LEU A 551 26.26 15.55 -9.39
C LEU A 551 26.40 14.29 -10.27
N GLU A 552 25.46 13.34 -10.19
CA GLU A 552 25.44 12.14 -11.04
C GLU A 552 25.34 12.46 -12.53
N MET A 553 24.66 13.57 -12.90
CA MET A 553 24.53 14.01 -14.29
C MET A 553 25.79 14.70 -14.83
N GLU A 554 26.59 15.30 -13.94
CA GLU A 554 27.73 16.15 -14.32
C GLU A 554 29.07 15.44 -14.21
N VAL A 555 29.19 14.49 -13.27
CA VAL A 555 30.44 13.76 -13.02
C VAL A 555 30.63 12.66 -14.06
N ASP A 556 31.85 12.51 -14.54
CA ASP A 556 32.29 11.47 -15.50
C ASP A 556 31.82 10.06 -15.04
N ASP A 557 31.12 9.36 -15.91
CA ASP A 557 30.59 8.01 -15.67
C ASP A 557 31.70 6.98 -15.31
N GLU A 558 32.93 7.16 -15.84
CA GLU A 558 34.03 6.25 -15.56
C GLU A 558 34.47 6.28 -14.10
N ILE A 559 34.25 7.40 -13.41
CA ILE A 559 34.62 7.55 -12.00
C ILE A 559 33.43 7.56 -11.05
N TRP A 560 32.17 7.60 -11.57
CA TRP A 560 31.00 7.55 -10.73
C TRP A 560 30.95 6.23 -9.94
N PRO A 561 30.81 6.26 -8.60
CA PRO A 561 31.15 5.10 -7.77
C PRO A 561 30.02 4.07 -7.66
N LEU A 562 28.82 4.35 -8.18
CA LEU A 562 27.63 3.51 -7.99
C LEU A 562 26.93 3.23 -9.33
N PRO A 563 26.34 2.04 -9.52
CA PRO A 563 25.46 1.77 -10.66
C PRO A 563 24.31 2.78 -10.76
N LYS A 564 24.07 3.28 -11.97
CA LYS A 564 23.01 4.25 -12.28
C LYS A 564 21.69 3.54 -12.59
N TYR A 565 20.59 4.28 -12.60
CA TYR A 565 19.25 3.73 -12.91
C TYR A 565 19.19 3.04 -14.28
N ARG A 566 19.90 3.55 -15.29
CA ARG A 566 19.99 2.91 -16.61
C ARG A 566 20.51 1.47 -16.58
N GLU A 567 21.33 1.14 -15.57
CA GLU A 567 21.87 -0.21 -15.40
C GLU A 567 20.98 -1.07 -14.50
N LEU A 568 20.35 -0.47 -13.49
CA LEU A 568 19.51 -1.16 -12.52
C LEU A 568 18.13 -1.54 -13.06
N LEU A 569 17.53 -0.68 -13.88
CA LEU A 569 16.13 -0.82 -14.36
C LEU A 569 15.99 -1.67 -15.62
N PHE A 570 17.08 -1.94 -16.36
CA PHE A 570 17.00 -2.68 -17.62
C PHE A 570 17.83 -3.96 -17.54
N THR A 571 17.14 -5.11 -17.39
CA THR A 571 17.77 -6.44 -17.34
C THR A 571 18.40 -6.77 -18.68
N LYS A 572 19.66 -7.17 -18.68
CA LYS A 572 20.38 -7.66 -19.87
C LYS A 572 20.28 -9.17 -20.00
#